data_a0a247d6e68c21b6e0189cf672d45760
#
_entry.id   a0a247d6e68c21b6e0189cf672d45760
#
_cell.length_a   1.000
_cell.length_b   1.000
_cell.length_c   1.000
_cell.angle_alpha   90.00
_cell.angle_beta   90.00
_cell.angle_gamma   90.00
#
_symmetry.space_group_name_H-M   'P 1'
#
loop_
_entity.id
_entity.type
_entity.pdbx_description
1 polymer ?
#
loop_
_entity_poly.entity_id
_entity_poly.type
_entity_poly.pdbx_seq_one_letter_code
_entity_poly.pdbx_strand_id
1 'polypeptide(L)'
;MGNQRGRPMKARPRILQTARELFLSHGLDVSLDTIAAEAGTTRPTLYSHFPGGKDALLLETFAFFNDTMQPPLRQLLQDRQQDLPALLRGFAKVVQQHFYAPENIHFQRLLIQVLVQKPELYVTLEQRPSGRVLQALSDILAQKQDEGLLTLSDPELEATAFLGAIKGYLLPGALIAQKAVAPERLEQLAECAISAFLMAWGYRQ
;
A
#
# COMPACT_ATOMS: atom_id res chain seq x y z
N MET A 1 41.13 -17.51 1.16
CA MET A 1 40.32 -16.37 0.72
C MET A 1 38.92 -16.88 0.43
N GLY A 2 38.04 -16.84 1.41
CA GLY A 2 36.67 -17.36 1.32
C GLY A 2 35.75 -16.33 0.70
N ASN A 3 35.16 -16.69 -0.43
CA ASN A 3 34.19 -15.91 -1.14
C ASN A 3 32.83 -15.92 -0.34
N GLN A 4 32.58 -14.87 0.43
CA GLN A 4 31.27 -14.65 1.04
C GLN A 4 30.26 -14.29 -0.06
N ARG A 5 29.75 -15.29 -0.76
CA ARG A 5 28.53 -15.12 -1.58
C ARG A 5 27.39 -14.84 -0.61
N GLY A 6 26.89 -13.61 -0.60
CA GLY A 6 25.70 -13.23 0.12
C GLY A 6 24.59 -14.26 -0.13
N ARG A 7 23.88 -14.62 0.94
CA ARG A 7 22.78 -15.61 0.89
C ARG A 7 21.82 -15.22 -0.23
N PRO A 8 21.58 -16.09 -1.24
CA PRO A 8 20.74 -15.73 -2.37
C PRO A 8 19.38 -15.28 -1.87
N MET A 9 18.91 -14.12 -2.32
CA MET A 9 17.56 -13.67 -2.05
C MET A 9 16.59 -14.80 -2.40
N LYS A 10 15.68 -15.15 -1.48
CA LYS A 10 14.68 -16.20 -1.72
C LYS A 10 14.00 -15.94 -3.05
N ALA A 11 13.78 -16.98 -3.87
CA ALA A 11 13.31 -16.85 -5.26
C ALA A 11 12.03 -15.99 -5.37
N ARG A 12 11.08 -16.14 -4.43
CA ARG A 12 9.80 -15.44 -4.43
C ARG A 12 9.91 -13.90 -4.41
N PRO A 13 10.65 -13.25 -3.49
CA PRO A 13 10.83 -11.79 -3.53
C PRO A 13 11.49 -11.29 -4.81
N ARG A 14 12.45 -12.03 -5.36
CA ARG A 14 13.13 -11.68 -6.62
C ARG A 14 12.15 -11.75 -7.79
N ILE A 15 11.31 -12.78 -7.86
CA ILE A 15 10.28 -12.89 -8.90
C ILE A 15 9.31 -11.71 -8.80
N LEU A 16 8.85 -11.34 -7.61
CA LEU A 16 7.93 -10.22 -7.41
C LEU A 16 8.55 -8.87 -7.80
N GLN A 17 9.84 -8.66 -7.46
CA GLN A 17 10.57 -7.47 -7.88
C GLN A 17 10.66 -7.37 -9.40
N THR A 18 11.15 -8.43 -10.05
CA THR A 18 11.26 -8.50 -11.53
C THR A 18 9.89 -8.37 -12.20
N ALA A 19 8.87 -9.03 -11.66
CA ALA A 19 7.51 -8.92 -12.20
C ALA A 19 6.99 -7.49 -12.17
N ARG A 20 7.23 -6.73 -11.07
CA ARG A 20 6.85 -5.32 -11.01
C ARG A 20 7.52 -4.50 -12.11
N GLU A 21 8.84 -4.62 -12.25
CA GLU A 21 9.61 -3.88 -13.25
C GLU A 21 9.11 -4.16 -14.67
N LEU A 22 8.84 -5.44 -14.96
CA LEU A 22 8.35 -5.85 -16.28
C LEU A 22 6.89 -5.45 -16.52
N PHE A 23 6.02 -5.53 -15.53
CA PHE A 23 4.64 -5.02 -15.65
C PHE A 23 4.62 -3.50 -15.86
N LEU A 24 5.48 -2.75 -15.19
CA LEU A 24 5.58 -1.31 -15.38
C LEU A 24 6.12 -0.92 -16.77
N SER A 25 7.06 -1.69 -17.32
CA SER A 25 7.69 -1.37 -18.60
C SER A 25 6.97 -1.96 -19.82
N HIS A 26 6.34 -3.13 -19.69
CA HIS A 26 5.71 -3.86 -20.79
C HIS A 26 4.20 -4.09 -20.62
N GLY A 27 3.63 -3.60 -19.51
CA GLY A 27 2.21 -3.81 -19.22
C GLY A 27 1.85 -5.28 -18.98
N LEU A 28 0.60 -5.61 -19.30
CA LEU A 28 0.07 -6.96 -19.13
C LEU A 28 0.48 -7.94 -20.25
N ASP A 29 1.17 -7.49 -21.29
CA ASP A 29 1.59 -8.34 -22.41
C ASP A 29 2.85 -9.16 -22.12
N VAL A 30 3.60 -8.81 -21.07
CA VAL A 30 4.78 -9.56 -20.66
C VAL A 30 4.45 -11.02 -20.33
N SER A 31 5.25 -11.96 -20.86
CA SER A 31 5.04 -13.40 -20.63
C SER A 31 5.62 -13.86 -19.28
N LEU A 32 5.05 -14.94 -18.72
CA LEU A 32 5.63 -15.59 -17.53
C LEU A 32 7.01 -16.16 -17.79
N ASP A 33 7.30 -16.57 -19.05
CA ASP A 33 8.63 -17.06 -19.44
C ASP A 33 9.66 -15.94 -19.39
N THR A 34 9.30 -14.75 -19.87
CA THR A 34 10.16 -13.56 -19.77
C THR A 34 10.43 -13.21 -18.30
N ILE A 35 9.37 -13.19 -17.48
CA ILE A 35 9.52 -12.90 -16.04
C ILE A 35 10.40 -13.94 -15.34
N ALA A 36 10.24 -15.23 -15.66
CA ALA A 36 11.07 -16.29 -15.08
C ALA A 36 12.53 -16.13 -15.48
N ALA A 37 12.81 -15.88 -16.76
CA ALA A 37 14.16 -15.69 -17.28
C ALA A 37 14.86 -14.49 -16.63
N GLU A 38 14.22 -13.32 -16.62
CA GLU A 38 14.76 -12.09 -16.02
C GLU A 38 14.91 -12.21 -14.49
N ALA A 39 14.02 -12.94 -13.82
CA ALA A 39 14.17 -13.24 -12.40
C ALA A 39 15.24 -14.32 -12.12
N GLY A 40 15.95 -14.84 -13.11
CA GLY A 40 16.96 -15.88 -12.94
C GLY A 40 16.37 -17.16 -12.32
N THR A 41 15.18 -17.56 -12.75
CA THR A 41 14.48 -18.76 -12.30
C THR A 41 13.91 -19.53 -13.50
N THR A 42 13.22 -20.64 -13.23
CA THR A 42 12.56 -21.43 -14.26
C THR A 42 11.06 -21.28 -14.22
N ARG A 43 10.38 -21.52 -15.34
CA ARG A 43 8.92 -21.51 -15.41
C ARG A 43 8.28 -22.47 -14.39
N PRO A 44 8.71 -23.73 -14.20
CA PRO A 44 8.19 -24.59 -13.13
C PRO A 44 8.32 -23.99 -11.73
N THR A 45 9.47 -23.35 -11.43
CA THR A 45 9.69 -22.68 -10.15
C THR A 45 8.74 -21.49 -9.98
N LEU A 46 8.50 -20.70 -11.04
CA LEU A 46 7.55 -19.60 -11.01
C LEU A 46 6.14 -20.12 -10.69
N TYR A 47 5.68 -21.17 -11.40
CA TYR A 47 4.36 -21.76 -11.17
C TYR A 47 4.22 -22.41 -9.79
N SER A 48 5.30 -22.94 -9.20
CA SER A 48 5.26 -23.48 -7.84
C SER A 48 5.01 -22.37 -6.80
N HIS A 49 5.47 -21.16 -7.06
CA HIS A 49 5.23 -20.00 -6.21
C HIS A 49 3.92 -19.27 -6.49
N PHE A 50 3.44 -19.33 -7.74
CA PHE A 50 2.27 -18.59 -8.23
C PHE A 50 1.39 -19.52 -9.11
N PRO A 51 0.70 -20.50 -8.51
CA PRO A 51 -0.05 -21.51 -9.26
C PRO A 51 -1.22 -20.93 -10.08
N GLY A 52 -1.75 -19.77 -9.68
CA GLY A 52 -2.74 -19.02 -10.45
C GLY A 52 -2.18 -18.24 -11.65
N GLY A 53 -0.91 -18.45 -12.00
CA GLY A 53 -0.30 -17.87 -13.19
C GLY A 53 -0.11 -16.34 -13.10
N LYS A 54 -0.33 -15.65 -14.22
CA LYS A 54 -0.03 -14.21 -14.36
C LYS A 54 -0.91 -13.34 -13.46
N ASP A 55 -2.19 -13.67 -13.32
CA ASP A 55 -3.12 -12.90 -12.49
C ASP A 55 -2.71 -12.99 -11.01
N ALA A 56 -2.43 -14.21 -10.53
CA ALA A 56 -1.94 -14.41 -9.18
C ALA A 56 -0.60 -13.68 -8.95
N LEU A 57 0.31 -13.71 -9.91
CA LEU A 57 1.58 -13.00 -9.83
C LEU A 57 1.36 -11.48 -9.76
N LEU A 58 0.44 -10.91 -10.55
CA LEU A 58 0.10 -9.49 -10.52
C LEU A 58 -0.45 -9.08 -9.14
N LEU A 59 -1.43 -9.84 -8.61
CA LEU A 59 -2.02 -9.59 -7.29
C LEU A 59 -0.98 -9.69 -6.17
N GLU A 60 -0.11 -10.71 -6.23
CA GLU A 60 0.97 -10.89 -5.27
C GLU A 60 2.03 -9.78 -5.35
N THR A 61 2.33 -9.33 -6.56
CA THR A 61 3.23 -8.20 -6.78
C THR A 61 2.65 -6.92 -6.17
N PHE A 62 1.37 -6.64 -6.38
CA PHE A 62 0.69 -5.50 -5.77
C PHE A 62 0.74 -5.56 -4.24
N ALA A 63 0.39 -6.70 -3.65
CA ALA A 63 0.44 -6.87 -2.20
C ALA A 63 1.85 -6.71 -1.63
N PHE A 64 2.85 -7.30 -2.30
CA PHE A 64 4.25 -7.20 -1.89
C PHE A 64 4.75 -5.74 -1.85
N PHE A 65 4.36 -4.93 -2.83
CA PHE A 65 4.75 -3.52 -2.87
C PHE A 65 3.94 -2.64 -1.92
N ASN A 66 2.69 -2.97 -1.64
CA ASN A 66 1.96 -2.30 -0.55
C ASN A 66 2.63 -2.53 0.82
N ASP A 67 3.27 -3.68 1.01
CA ASP A 67 4.04 -3.96 2.22
C ASP A 67 5.29 -3.06 2.36
N THR A 68 5.74 -2.37 1.30
CA THR A 68 6.86 -1.41 1.40
C THR A 68 6.55 -0.19 2.26
N MET A 69 5.27 0.10 2.53
CA MET A 69 4.86 1.14 3.49
C MET A 69 5.15 0.74 4.95
N GLN A 70 5.32 -0.56 5.25
CA GLN A 70 5.43 -1.05 6.62
C GLN A 70 6.66 -0.50 7.38
N PRO A 71 7.88 -0.46 6.81
CA PRO A 71 9.02 0.08 7.53
C PRO A 71 8.86 1.54 7.96
N PRO A 72 8.49 2.49 7.09
CA PRO A 72 8.27 3.88 7.49
C PRO A 72 7.11 4.04 8.49
N LEU A 73 6.03 3.27 8.34
CA LEU A 73 4.94 3.28 9.32
C LEU A 73 5.40 2.76 10.68
N ARG A 74 6.16 1.67 10.73
CA ARG A 74 6.70 1.16 12.00
C ARG A 74 7.61 2.17 12.68
N GLN A 75 8.48 2.83 11.93
CA GLN A 75 9.36 3.87 12.46
C GLN A 75 8.55 5.02 13.06
N LEU A 76 7.52 5.48 12.37
CA LEU A 76 6.59 6.51 12.85
C LEU A 76 5.92 6.08 14.16
N LEU A 77 5.45 4.84 14.25
CA LEU A 77 4.74 4.29 15.40
C LEU A 77 5.64 4.00 16.62
N GLN A 78 6.95 3.91 16.44
CA GLN A 78 7.91 3.73 17.54
C GLN A 78 8.17 5.00 18.33
N ASP A 79 7.91 6.18 17.74
CA ASP A 79 8.07 7.45 18.42
C ASP A 79 6.87 7.74 19.32
N ARG A 80 6.98 7.29 20.57
CA ARG A 80 5.94 7.46 21.59
C ARG A 80 5.80 8.90 22.12
N GLN A 81 6.71 9.82 21.74
CA GLN A 81 6.67 11.20 22.19
C GLN A 81 5.87 12.11 21.25
N GLN A 82 5.46 11.60 20.09
CA GLN A 82 4.64 12.38 19.17
C GLN A 82 3.21 12.55 19.68
N ASP A 83 2.71 13.78 19.58
CA ASP A 83 1.28 14.03 19.73
C ASP A 83 0.49 13.38 18.58
N LEU A 84 -0.79 13.16 18.82
CA LEU A 84 -1.65 12.52 17.82
C LEU A 84 -1.72 13.31 16.50
N PRO A 85 -1.82 14.65 16.48
CA PRO A 85 -1.76 15.42 15.24
C PRO A 85 -0.50 15.18 14.42
N ALA A 86 0.69 15.18 15.05
CA ALA A 86 1.95 14.91 14.35
C ALA A 86 2.03 13.49 13.82
N LEU A 87 1.56 12.51 14.59
CA LEU A 87 1.46 11.12 14.16
C LEU A 87 0.56 10.96 12.93
N LEU A 88 -0.64 11.57 12.94
CA LEU A 88 -1.57 11.53 11.81
C LEU A 88 -1.00 12.21 10.56
N ARG A 89 -0.24 13.32 10.70
CA ARG A 89 0.49 13.94 9.57
C ARG A 89 1.51 13.00 8.97
N GLY A 90 2.36 12.40 9.80
CA GLY A 90 3.35 11.42 9.36
C GLY A 90 2.71 10.23 8.68
N PHE A 91 1.63 9.72 9.24
CA PHE A 91 0.86 8.61 8.68
C PHE A 91 0.26 8.98 7.30
N ALA A 92 -0.41 10.12 7.19
CA ALA A 92 -0.98 10.60 5.94
C ALA A 92 0.11 10.78 4.87
N LYS A 93 1.25 11.35 5.23
CA LYS A 93 2.40 11.52 4.33
C LYS A 93 2.89 10.20 3.77
N VAL A 94 3.11 9.18 4.61
CA VAL A 94 3.55 7.85 4.16
C VAL A 94 2.54 7.22 3.21
N VAL A 95 1.25 7.26 3.56
CA VAL A 95 0.16 6.70 2.75
C VAL A 95 0.05 7.44 1.41
N GLN A 96 0.01 8.77 1.42
CA GLN A 96 -0.11 9.57 0.20
C GLN A 96 1.10 9.41 -0.73
N GLN A 97 2.32 9.47 -0.20
CA GLN A 97 3.54 9.24 -0.98
C GLN A 97 3.54 7.88 -1.67
N HIS A 98 3.03 6.85 -1.00
CA HIS A 98 2.92 5.53 -1.61
C HIS A 98 1.85 5.49 -2.70
N PHE A 99 0.62 5.90 -2.38
CA PHE A 99 -0.51 5.75 -3.31
C PHE A 99 -0.42 6.65 -4.54
N TYR A 100 0.18 7.85 -4.41
CA TYR A 100 0.30 8.82 -5.49
C TYR A 100 1.64 8.80 -6.22
N ALA A 101 2.59 7.92 -5.83
CA ALA A 101 3.81 7.72 -6.61
C ALA A 101 3.46 7.32 -8.05
N PRO A 102 4.10 7.92 -9.08
CA PRO A 102 3.75 7.67 -10.49
C PRO A 102 3.75 6.19 -10.86
N GLU A 103 4.74 5.43 -10.37
CA GLU A 103 4.85 3.99 -10.61
C GLU A 103 3.68 3.22 -9.95
N ASN A 104 3.26 3.63 -8.75
CA ASN A 104 2.16 2.99 -8.06
C ASN A 104 0.81 3.33 -8.71
N ILE A 105 0.61 4.55 -9.19
CA ILE A 105 -0.55 4.92 -10.02
C ILE A 105 -0.60 4.05 -11.27
N HIS A 106 0.53 3.90 -11.98
CA HIS A 106 0.59 3.05 -13.16
C HIS A 106 0.25 1.59 -12.82
N PHE A 107 0.83 1.05 -11.76
CA PHE A 107 0.58 -0.33 -11.34
C PHE A 107 -0.87 -0.57 -10.89
N GLN A 108 -1.47 0.37 -10.13
CA GLN A 108 -2.89 0.32 -9.77
C GLN A 108 -3.79 0.28 -11.00
N ARG A 109 -3.45 1.02 -12.07
CA ARG A 109 -4.20 0.99 -13.34
C ARG A 109 -4.17 -0.37 -14.00
N LEU A 110 -2.99 -1.03 -14.05
CA LEU A 110 -2.85 -2.39 -14.59
C LEU A 110 -3.69 -3.37 -13.77
N LEU A 111 -3.67 -3.24 -12.44
CA LEU A 111 -4.48 -4.07 -11.56
C LEU A 111 -5.98 -3.88 -11.80
N ILE A 112 -6.44 -2.63 -11.91
CA ILE A 112 -7.85 -2.31 -12.18
C ILE A 112 -8.30 -2.90 -13.52
N GLN A 113 -7.47 -2.87 -14.57
CA GLN A 113 -7.79 -3.49 -15.87
C GLN A 113 -8.09 -4.98 -15.73
N VAL A 114 -7.31 -5.70 -14.92
CA VAL A 114 -7.54 -7.12 -14.66
C VAL A 114 -8.79 -7.33 -13.83
N LEU A 115 -8.98 -6.55 -12.77
CA LEU A 115 -10.13 -6.71 -11.86
C LEU A 115 -11.47 -6.37 -12.52
N VAL A 116 -11.49 -5.43 -13.46
CA VAL A 116 -12.70 -5.12 -14.24
C VAL A 116 -13.11 -6.30 -15.12
N GLN A 117 -12.14 -7.06 -15.66
CA GLN A 117 -12.40 -8.23 -16.50
C GLN A 117 -12.66 -9.50 -15.66
N LYS A 118 -12.10 -9.57 -14.45
CA LYS A 118 -12.12 -10.73 -13.55
C LYS A 118 -12.45 -10.28 -12.12
N PRO A 119 -13.68 -9.82 -11.86
CA PRO A 119 -14.07 -9.25 -10.56
C PRO A 119 -13.96 -10.26 -9.41
N GLU A 120 -14.03 -11.55 -9.68
CA GLU A 120 -13.82 -12.61 -8.69
C GLU A 120 -12.44 -12.57 -8.04
N LEU A 121 -11.44 -12.00 -8.70
CA LEU A 121 -10.10 -11.86 -8.14
C LEU A 121 -10.04 -10.78 -7.04
N TYR A 122 -11.01 -9.88 -6.98
CA TYR A 122 -11.07 -8.84 -5.95
C TYR A 122 -11.20 -9.43 -4.54
N VAL A 123 -11.98 -10.49 -4.38
CA VAL A 123 -12.12 -11.23 -3.10
C VAL A 123 -10.75 -11.71 -2.60
N THR A 124 -9.86 -12.13 -3.51
CA THR A 124 -8.51 -12.55 -3.16
C THR A 124 -7.67 -11.38 -2.63
N LEU A 125 -7.90 -10.16 -3.09
CA LEU A 125 -7.23 -8.96 -2.56
C LEU A 125 -7.77 -8.56 -1.19
N GLU A 126 -9.09 -8.61 -1.00
CA GLU A 126 -9.72 -8.26 0.28
C GLU A 126 -9.30 -9.20 1.42
N GLN A 127 -9.18 -10.49 1.12
CA GLN A 127 -8.76 -11.50 2.11
C GLN A 127 -7.28 -11.42 2.47
N ARG A 128 -6.51 -10.59 1.78
CA ARG A 128 -5.08 -10.44 2.07
C ARG A 128 -4.84 -9.45 3.21
N PRO A 129 -3.75 -9.64 3.98
CA PRO A 129 -3.39 -8.71 5.06
C PRO A 129 -2.84 -7.37 4.54
N SER A 130 -3.31 -6.87 3.38
CA SER A 130 -3.12 -5.48 2.97
C SER A 130 -3.81 -4.49 3.94
N GLY A 131 -4.61 -5.02 4.86
CA GLY A 131 -5.16 -4.30 6.01
C GLY A 131 -4.17 -3.88 7.09
N ARG A 132 -2.86 -4.15 6.95
CA ARG A 132 -1.89 -3.74 7.98
C ARG A 132 -1.83 -2.24 8.20
N VAL A 133 -2.07 -1.43 7.16
CA VAL A 133 -2.13 0.03 7.28
C VAL A 133 -3.39 0.45 8.03
N LEU A 134 -4.54 -0.12 7.69
CA LEU A 134 -5.80 0.09 8.38
C LEU A 134 -5.70 -0.37 9.83
N GLN A 135 -5.24 -1.60 10.04
CA GLN A 135 -5.07 -2.15 11.39
C GLN A 135 -4.15 -1.30 12.26
N ALA A 136 -3.01 -0.87 11.73
CA ALA A 136 -2.08 -0.02 12.46
C ALA A 136 -2.72 1.30 12.90
N LEU A 137 -3.53 1.93 12.03
CA LEU A 137 -4.25 3.14 12.39
C LEU A 137 -5.36 2.86 13.41
N SER A 138 -6.13 1.79 13.21
CA SER A 138 -7.19 1.37 14.14
C SER A 138 -6.64 1.11 15.54
N ASP A 139 -5.49 0.40 15.64
CA ASP A 139 -4.83 0.12 16.92
C ASP A 139 -4.38 1.41 17.64
N ILE A 140 -3.86 2.39 16.87
CA ILE A 140 -3.50 3.71 17.42
C ILE A 140 -4.73 4.42 17.96
N LEU A 141 -5.81 4.48 17.17
CA LEU A 141 -7.02 5.18 17.55
C LEU A 141 -7.65 4.53 18.81
N ALA A 142 -7.70 3.20 18.87
CA ALA A 142 -8.16 2.47 20.03
C ALA A 142 -7.30 2.78 21.27
N GLN A 143 -5.97 2.76 21.13
CA GLN A 143 -5.06 3.12 22.22
C GLN A 143 -5.31 4.56 22.72
N LYS A 144 -5.48 5.52 21.80
CA LYS A 144 -5.73 6.92 22.17
C LYS A 144 -7.10 7.14 22.81
N GLN A 145 -8.08 6.31 22.49
CA GLN A 145 -9.36 6.26 23.20
C GLN A 145 -9.19 5.70 24.62
N ASP A 146 -8.44 4.60 24.78
CA ASP A 146 -8.14 4.03 26.10
C ASP A 146 -7.37 5.00 27.00
N GLU A 147 -6.52 5.84 26.44
CA GLU A 147 -5.82 6.94 27.10
C GLU A 147 -6.77 8.12 27.46
N GLY A 148 -8.05 8.09 27.02
CA GLY A 148 -9.02 9.15 27.26
C GLY A 148 -8.83 10.40 26.40
N LEU A 149 -7.99 10.35 25.38
CA LEU A 149 -7.69 11.46 24.48
C LEU A 149 -8.72 11.60 23.35
N LEU A 150 -9.44 10.52 23.01
CA LEU A 150 -10.44 10.47 21.96
C LEU A 150 -11.76 9.88 22.46
N THR A 151 -12.83 10.18 21.73
CA THR A 151 -14.14 9.54 21.87
C THR A 151 -14.56 9.02 20.50
N LEU A 152 -14.47 7.70 20.30
CA LEU A 152 -14.77 7.03 19.04
C LEU A 152 -15.93 6.07 19.20
N SER A 153 -16.75 5.94 18.15
CA SER A 153 -17.80 4.91 18.10
C SER A 153 -17.23 3.53 17.76
N ASP A 154 -16.32 3.49 16.77
CA ASP A 154 -15.67 2.29 16.27
C ASP A 154 -14.31 2.68 15.68
N PRO A 155 -13.19 2.31 16.33
CA PRO A 155 -11.84 2.67 15.86
C PRO A 155 -11.52 2.20 14.45
N GLU A 156 -12.02 1.04 14.00
CA GLU A 156 -11.77 0.50 12.67
C GLU A 156 -12.55 1.28 11.60
N LEU A 157 -13.81 1.61 11.88
CA LEU A 157 -14.62 2.43 10.99
C LEU A 157 -14.05 3.84 10.86
N GLU A 158 -13.63 4.44 11.96
CA GLU A 158 -12.99 5.78 11.98
C GLU A 158 -11.66 5.78 11.23
N ALA A 159 -10.84 4.74 11.40
CA ALA A 159 -9.61 4.55 10.64
C ALA A 159 -9.89 4.41 9.13
N THR A 160 -10.94 3.69 8.76
CA THR A 160 -11.38 3.51 7.36
C THR A 160 -11.80 4.86 6.75
N ALA A 161 -12.61 5.64 7.49
CA ALA A 161 -13.07 6.95 7.06
C ALA A 161 -11.90 7.94 6.89
N PHE A 162 -10.97 7.97 7.85
CA PHE A 162 -9.77 8.81 7.78
C PHE A 162 -8.87 8.43 6.58
N LEU A 163 -8.62 7.14 6.35
CA LEU A 163 -7.87 6.65 5.18
C LEU A 163 -8.54 7.06 3.87
N GLY A 164 -9.87 6.99 3.82
CA GLY A 164 -10.66 7.48 2.69
C GLY A 164 -10.43 8.98 2.45
N ALA A 165 -10.47 9.78 3.51
CA ALA A 165 -10.31 11.23 3.44
C ALA A 165 -8.92 11.65 2.96
N ILE A 166 -7.84 11.06 3.50
CA ILE A 166 -6.46 11.43 3.12
C ILE A 166 -6.05 10.94 1.71
N LYS A 167 -6.62 9.83 1.24
CA LYS A 167 -6.46 9.41 -0.17
C LYS A 167 -7.28 10.26 -1.12
N GLY A 168 -8.46 10.62 -0.69
CA GLY A 168 -9.30 11.66 -1.21
C GLY A 168 -9.88 11.46 -2.60
N TYR A 169 -10.65 12.46 -2.97
CA TYR A 169 -11.32 12.59 -4.28
C TYR A 169 -10.33 12.75 -5.45
N LEU A 170 -9.06 13.02 -5.16
CA LEU A 170 -8.03 13.25 -6.20
C LEU A 170 -7.54 11.95 -6.86
N LEU A 171 -7.68 10.81 -6.17
CA LEU A 171 -7.17 9.52 -6.66
C LEU A 171 -7.82 9.07 -7.98
N PRO A 172 -9.14 9.18 -8.19
CA PRO A 172 -9.75 8.87 -9.50
C PRO A 172 -9.16 9.69 -10.64
N GLY A 173 -8.89 10.97 -10.45
CA GLY A 173 -8.24 11.82 -11.45
C GLY A 173 -6.82 11.36 -11.79
N ALA A 174 -6.05 10.95 -10.80
CA ALA A 174 -4.72 10.41 -11.01
C ALA A 174 -4.76 9.06 -11.75
N LEU A 175 -5.68 8.16 -11.37
CA LEU A 175 -5.83 6.84 -11.97
C LEU A 175 -6.38 6.88 -13.39
N ILE A 176 -7.42 7.68 -13.65
CA ILE A 176 -8.15 7.68 -14.93
C ILE A 176 -7.47 8.64 -15.92
N ALA A 177 -7.26 9.89 -15.51
CA ALA A 177 -6.74 10.95 -16.37
C ALA A 177 -5.22 11.08 -16.33
N GLN A 178 -4.52 10.26 -15.54
CA GLN A 178 -3.06 10.35 -15.31
C GLN A 178 -2.60 11.75 -14.86
N LYS A 179 -3.51 12.48 -14.21
CA LYS A 179 -3.22 13.82 -13.72
C LYS A 179 -2.37 13.72 -12.46
N ALA A 180 -1.11 14.17 -12.56
CA ALA A 180 -0.26 14.28 -11.39
C ALA A 180 -0.91 15.20 -10.34
N VAL A 181 -0.85 14.80 -9.09
CA VAL A 181 -1.31 15.61 -7.97
C VAL A 181 -0.09 16.24 -7.31
N ALA A 182 -0.10 17.57 -7.19
CA ALA A 182 0.99 18.29 -6.54
C ALA A 182 1.11 17.87 -5.06
N PRO A 183 2.34 17.66 -4.55
CA PRO A 183 2.56 17.26 -3.16
C PRO A 183 1.90 18.22 -2.16
N GLU A 184 1.94 19.52 -2.44
CA GLU A 184 1.33 20.57 -1.60
C GLU A 184 -0.20 20.39 -1.49
N ARG A 185 -0.83 19.90 -2.58
CA ARG A 185 -2.26 19.64 -2.59
C ARG A 185 -2.64 18.42 -1.74
N LEU A 186 -1.78 17.40 -1.74
CA LEU A 186 -1.94 16.22 -0.88
C LEU A 186 -1.76 16.59 0.59
N GLU A 187 -0.78 17.43 0.90
CA GLU A 187 -0.55 17.94 2.25
C GLU A 187 -1.75 18.78 2.75
N GLN A 188 -2.25 19.69 1.95
CA GLN A 188 -3.47 20.46 2.28
C GLN A 188 -4.68 19.57 2.54
N LEU A 189 -4.85 18.50 1.74
CA LEU A 189 -5.92 17.52 1.94
C LEU A 189 -5.76 16.79 3.26
N ALA A 190 -4.53 16.38 3.59
CA ALA A 190 -4.24 15.71 4.86
C ALA A 190 -4.53 16.62 6.05
N GLU A 191 -4.06 17.88 6.04
CA GLU A 191 -4.30 18.83 7.14
C GLU A 191 -5.81 19.11 7.34
N CYS A 192 -6.55 19.26 6.23
CA CYS A 192 -8.01 19.42 6.29
C CYS A 192 -8.68 18.20 6.94
N ALA A 193 -8.30 16.99 6.52
CA ALA A 193 -8.82 15.75 7.08
C ALA A 193 -8.46 15.62 8.57
N ILE A 194 -7.20 15.83 8.93
CA ILE A 194 -6.71 15.74 10.31
C ILE A 194 -7.51 16.68 11.21
N SER A 195 -7.64 17.95 10.82
CA SER A 195 -8.38 18.95 11.59
C SER A 195 -9.85 18.55 11.80
N ALA A 196 -10.51 18.07 10.75
CA ALA A 196 -11.90 17.63 10.82
C ALA A 196 -12.08 16.42 11.72
N PHE A 197 -11.23 15.41 11.58
CA PHE A 197 -11.31 14.18 12.36
C PHE A 197 -10.93 14.38 13.83
N LEU A 198 -9.91 15.17 14.15
CA LEU A 198 -9.57 15.49 15.54
C LEU A 198 -10.71 16.21 16.25
N MET A 199 -11.41 17.11 15.54
CA MET A 199 -12.61 17.77 16.07
C MET A 199 -13.75 16.76 16.30
N ALA A 200 -14.03 15.91 15.30
CA ALA A 200 -15.09 14.90 15.39
C ALA A 200 -14.83 13.87 16.50
N TRP A 201 -13.56 13.50 16.69
CA TRP A 201 -13.13 12.56 17.74
C TRP A 201 -13.06 13.18 19.14
N GLY A 202 -13.32 14.48 19.26
CA GLY A 202 -13.27 15.18 20.55
C GLY A 202 -11.89 15.19 21.16
N TYR A 203 -10.84 15.29 20.32
CA TYR A 203 -9.43 15.25 20.76
C TYR A 203 -9.15 16.28 21.85
N ARG A 204 -8.60 15.81 22.95
CA ARG A 204 -8.18 16.63 24.11
C ARG A 204 -6.67 16.61 24.22
N GLN A 205 -6.05 17.80 24.28
CA GLN A 205 -4.61 17.93 24.56
C GLN A 205 -4.31 17.69 26.02
#